data_3f68774818998918cbe589d5b0b90f21
#
_entry.id   3f68774818998918cbe589d5b0b90f21
#
_cell.length_a   1.000
_cell.length_b   1.000
_cell.length_c   1.000
_cell.angle_alpha   90.00
_cell.angle_beta   90.00
_cell.angle_gamma   90.00
#
_symmetry.space_group_name_H-M   'P 1'
#
loop_
_entity.id
_entity.type
_entity.pdbx_description
1 polymer ?
#
loop_
_entity_poly.entity_id
_entity_poly.type
_entity_poly.pdbx_seq_one_letter_code
_entity_poly.pdbx_strand_id
1 'polypeptide(L)'
;MTETVTLQVDGKTYQLPLVQGTEGERAIDISRLRAETGLITLDPGYGNTGSCESAITYIDGDQGILRYRGIPIEQFEKNPNFVEVAWLLIFGKLPEQSEYDRFSEALTYRANIDESMTHNLQGFPRSAPPMAILSAMINALSCFHPEFRKVDDPDELEAVAARLISKIRTIA
;
A
#
# COMPACT_ATOMS: atom_id res chain seq x y z
N MET A 1 -31.17 -0.59 -1.18
CA MET A 1 -31.21 -1.75 -2.10
C MET A 1 -29.90 -1.74 -2.85
N THR A 2 -29.18 -2.85 -2.88
CA THR A 2 -27.92 -2.95 -3.62
C THR A 2 -28.27 -2.94 -5.12
N GLU A 3 -27.73 -2.01 -5.87
CA GLU A 3 -27.92 -1.95 -7.32
C GLU A 3 -27.25 -3.17 -7.97
N THR A 4 -27.83 -3.74 -9.02
CA THR A 4 -27.30 -4.94 -9.68
C THR A 4 -27.26 -4.77 -11.18
N VAL A 5 -26.36 -5.49 -11.83
CA VAL A 5 -26.32 -5.70 -13.28
C VAL A 5 -26.81 -7.07 -13.62
N THR A 6 -27.57 -7.18 -14.70
CA THR A 6 -28.08 -8.43 -15.21
C THR A 6 -27.12 -9.02 -16.24
N LEU A 7 -26.61 -10.21 -15.97
CA LEU A 7 -25.83 -11.02 -16.92
C LEU A 7 -26.71 -12.17 -17.44
N GLN A 8 -26.80 -12.33 -18.76
CA GLN A 8 -27.51 -13.42 -19.37
C GLN A 8 -26.54 -14.35 -20.10
N VAL A 9 -26.54 -15.63 -19.73
CA VAL A 9 -25.65 -16.67 -20.29
C VAL A 9 -26.43 -17.96 -20.44
N ASP A 10 -26.35 -18.57 -21.62
CA ASP A 10 -27.00 -19.86 -21.95
C ASP A 10 -28.50 -19.92 -21.58
N GLY A 11 -29.21 -18.81 -21.80
CA GLY A 11 -30.64 -18.68 -21.50
C GLY A 11 -30.97 -18.50 -20.01
N LYS A 12 -29.98 -18.44 -19.13
CA LYS A 12 -30.14 -18.16 -17.69
C LYS A 12 -29.76 -16.71 -17.38
N THR A 13 -30.41 -16.17 -16.36
CA THR A 13 -30.19 -14.79 -15.91
C THR A 13 -29.55 -14.76 -14.53
N TYR A 14 -28.48 -13.99 -14.38
CA TYR A 14 -27.73 -13.81 -13.12
C TYR A 14 -27.73 -12.34 -12.74
N GLN A 15 -27.81 -12.04 -11.44
CA GLN A 15 -27.74 -10.69 -10.90
C GLN A 15 -26.40 -10.51 -10.19
N LEU A 16 -25.56 -9.62 -10.73
CA LEU A 16 -24.26 -9.28 -10.17
C LEU A 16 -24.35 -7.94 -9.44
N PRO A 17 -23.87 -7.84 -8.19
CA PRO A 17 -23.88 -6.58 -7.44
C PRO A 17 -23.04 -5.50 -8.12
N LEU A 18 -23.48 -4.25 -7.99
CA LEU A 18 -22.67 -3.08 -8.30
C LEU A 18 -22.06 -2.50 -7.03
N VAL A 19 -20.76 -2.24 -7.08
CA VAL A 19 -20.00 -1.50 -6.07
C VAL A 19 -19.73 -0.11 -6.63
N GLN A 20 -20.00 0.92 -5.83
CA GLN A 20 -19.72 2.30 -6.21
C GLN A 20 -18.69 2.90 -5.26
N GLY A 21 -17.60 3.42 -5.82
CA GLY A 21 -16.59 4.16 -5.09
C GLY A 21 -17.08 5.55 -4.69
N THR A 22 -16.42 6.16 -3.71
CA THR A 22 -16.74 7.51 -3.21
C THR A 22 -16.55 8.62 -4.26
N GLU A 23 -15.73 8.39 -5.27
CA GLU A 23 -15.51 9.31 -6.40
C GLU A 23 -16.47 9.03 -7.59
N GLY A 24 -17.43 8.11 -7.39
CA GLY A 24 -18.49 7.83 -8.37
C GLY A 24 -18.15 6.73 -9.37
N GLU A 25 -16.97 6.14 -9.34
CA GLU A 25 -16.61 5.01 -10.18
C GLU A 25 -17.42 3.77 -9.79
N ARG A 26 -17.87 3.03 -10.79
CA ARG A 26 -18.78 1.88 -10.59
C ARG A 26 -18.14 0.62 -11.12
N ALA A 27 -18.12 -0.43 -10.30
CA ALA A 27 -17.60 -1.75 -10.65
C ALA A 27 -18.67 -2.84 -10.50
N ILE A 28 -18.61 -3.84 -11.35
CA ILE A 28 -19.42 -5.06 -11.23
C ILE A 28 -18.66 -6.02 -10.30
N ASP A 29 -19.27 -6.41 -9.19
CA ASP A 29 -18.71 -7.46 -8.34
C ASP A 29 -18.90 -8.83 -8.99
N ILE A 30 -17.79 -9.40 -9.45
CA ILE A 30 -17.73 -10.69 -10.13
C ILE A 30 -17.28 -11.83 -9.21
N SER A 31 -17.19 -11.62 -7.90
CA SER A 31 -16.68 -12.61 -6.93
C SER A 31 -17.40 -13.96 -7.01
N ARG A 32 -18.69 -13.95 -7.34
CA ARG A 32 -19.53 -15.15 -7.45
C ARG A 32 -19.68 -15.68 -8.88
N LEU A 33 -19.22 -14.95 -9.90
CA LEU A 33 -19.42 -15.28 -11.31
C LEU A 33 -19.01 -16.70 -11.65
N ARG A 34 -17.79 -17.10 -11.26
CA ARG A 34 -17.27 -18.43 -11.56
C ARG A 34 -18.06 -19.55 -10.88
N ALA A 35 -18.44 -19.35 -9.62
CA ALA A 35 -19.20 -20.36 -8.87
C ALA A 35 -20.60 -20.60 -9.44
N GLU A 36 -21.24 -19.54 -9.94
CA GLU A 36 -22.61 -19.59 -10.43
C GLU A 36 -22.72 -19.99 -11.90
N THR A 37 -21.73 -19.61 -12.73
CA THR A 37 -21.81 -19.76 -14.19
C THR A 37 -20.71 -20.66 -14.80
N GLY A 38 -19.62 -20.90 -14.06
CA GLY A 38 -18.40 -21.50 -14.61
C GLY A 38 -17.52 -20.55 -15.42
N LEU A 39 -17.99 -19.32 -15.68
CA LEU A 39 -17.25 -18.32 -16.46
C LEU A 39 -16.26 -17.55 -15.60
N ILE A 40 -15.22 -17.03 -16.28
CA ILE A 40 -14.27 -16.04 -15.75
C ILE A 40 -14.26 -14.83 -16.66
N THR A 41 -13.76 -13.71 -16.18
CA THR A 41 -13.43 -12.54 -17.00
C THR A 41 -12.01 -12.67 -17.55
N LEU A 42 -11.77 -12.11 -18.75
CA LEU A 42 -10.45 -12.01 -19.35
C LEU A 42 -10.16 -10.53 -19.63
N ASP A 43 -9.19 -9.99 -18.91
CA ASP A 43 -8.74 -8.59 -19.03
C ASP A 43 -7.21 -8.56 -18.96
N PRO A 44 -6.51 -8.69 -20.11
CA PRO A 44 -5.05 -8.69 -20.12
C PRO A 44 -4.50 -7.35 -19.59
N GLY A 45 -3.73 -7.41 -18.50
CA GLY A 45 -3.08 -6.25 -17.90
C GLY A 45 -3.97 -5.39 -17.01
N TYR A 46 -5.14 -5.86 -16.63
CA TYR A 46 -6.07 -5.13 -15.73
C TYR A 46 -6.48 -3.74 -16.24
N GLY A 47 -6.62 -3.58 -17.56
CA GLY A 47 -6.96 -2.30 -18.17
C GLY A 47 -8.40 -1.83 -17.88
N ASN A 48 -9.29 -2.76 -17.52
CA ASN A 48 -10.71 -2.50 -17.27
C ASN A 48 -11.25 -3.31 -16.07
N THR A 49 -10.39 -3.70 -15.16
CA THR A 49 -10.78 -4.52 -13.99
C THR A 49 -10.23 -3.90 -12.71
N GLY A 50 -11.12 -3.55 -11.79
CA GLY A 50 -10.73 -3.20 -10.42
C GLY A 50 -10.26 -4.45 -9.67
N SER A 51 -9.04 -4.43 -9.13
CA SER A 51 -8.47 -5.57 -8.39
C SER A 51 -8.84 -5.57 -6.91
N CYS A 52 -9.11 -4.40 -6.34
CA CYS A 52 -9.50 -4.21 -4.94
C CYS A 52 -10.12 -2.84 -4.73
N GLU A 53 -10.78 -2.68 -3.58
CA GLU A 53 -11.15 -1.37 -3.04
C GLU A 53 -10.00 -0.83 -2.18
N SER A 54 -9.73 0.48 -2.28
CA SER A 54 -8.71 1.14 -1.45
C SER A 54 -9.24 2.49 -0.94
N ALA A 55 -9.08 2.74 0.35
CA ALA A 55 -9.34 4.03 0.98
C ALA A 55 -8.04 4.83 1.22
N ILE A 56 -6.90 4.39 0.69
CA ILE A 56 -5.60 4.97 1.01
C ILE A 56 -5.29 6.17 0.12
N THR A 57 -5.42 6.01 -1.20
CA THR A 57 -5.01 7.03 -2.17
C THR A 57 -6.00 7.07 -3.32
N TYR A 58 -6.35 8.27 -3.74
CA TYR A 58 -7.06 8.52 -4.99
C TYR A 58 -6.16 9.32 -5.94
N ILE A 59 -6.07 8.87 -7.19
CA ILE A 59 -5.30 9.53 -8.25
C ILE A 59 -6.16 9.63 -9.49
N ASP A 60 -6.30 10.86 -10.01
CA ASP A 60 -6.81 11.14 -11.34
C ASP A 60 -5.72 11.85 -12.14
N GLY A 61 -5.03 11.11 -12.99
CA GLY A 61 -3.92 11.64 -13.79
C GLY A 61 -4.36 12.62 -14.87
N ASP A 62 -5.57 12.49 -15.37
CA ASP A 62 -6.11 13.35 -16.43
C ASP A 62 -6.48 14.73 -15.89
N GLN A 63 -7.01 14.79 -14.67
CA GLN A 63 -7.35 16.03 -13.98
C GLN A 63 -6.23 16.56 -13.07
N GLY A 64 -5.15 15.79 -12.86
CA GLY A 64 -4.06 16.15 -11.96
C GLY A 64 -4.46 16.16 -10.49
N ILE A 65 -5.37 15.27 -10.08
CA ILE A 65 -5.88 15.19 -8.70
C ILE A 65 -5.16 14.06 -7.97
N LEU A 66 -4.64 14.37 -6.77
CA LEU A 66 -4.09 13.39 -5.83
C LEU A 66 -4.64 13.65 -4.43
N ARG A 67 -5.17 12.59 -3.79
CA ARG A 67 -5.65 12.65 -2.40
C ARG A 67 -5.09 11.50 -1.59
N TYR A 68 -4.69 11.80 -0.36
CA TYR A 68 -4.29 10.81 0.65
C TYR A 68 -5.36 10.71 1.72
N ARG A 69 -5.99 9.54 1.87
CA ARG A 69 -7.11 9.32 2.80
C ARG A 69 -8.22 10.39 2.66
N GLY A 70 -8.48 10.83 1.41
CA GLY A 70 -9.44 11.87 1.09
C GLY A 70 -8.94 13.32 1.20
N ILE A 71 -7.75 13.55 1.79
CA ILE A 71 -7.16 14.88 1.94
C ILE A 71 -6.41 15.24 0.65
N PRO A 72 -6.74 16.37 -0.03
CA PRO A 72 -6.01 16.83 -1.20
C PRO A 72 -4.53 17.10 -0.89
N ILE A 73 -3.64 16.75 -1.83
CA ILE A 73 -2.19 16.86 -1.62
C ILE A 73 -1.73 18.29 -1.40
N GLU A 74 -2.46 19.29 -1.94
CA GLU A 74 -2.17 20.71 -1.78
C GLU A 74 -2.24 21.17 -0.33
N GLN A 75 -2.97 20.45 0.53
CA GLN A 75 -3.01 20.77 1.96
C GLN A 75 -1.68 20.46 2.67
N PHE A 76 -0.87 19.55 2.13
CA PHE A 76 0.44 19.21 2.66
C PHE A 76 1.55 20.12 2.11
N GLU A 77 1.30 20.89 1.05
CA GLU A 77 2.31 21.78 0.44
C GLU A 77 2.78 22.88 1.40
N LYS A 78 1.88 23.42 2.21
CA LYS A 78 2.19 24.55 3.13
C LYS A 78 3.09 24.16 4.29
N ASN A 79 3.06 22.92 4.70
CA ASN A 79 3.90 22.38 5.77
C ASN A 79 4.25 20.91 5.44
N PRO A 80 5.17 20.70 4.47
CA PRO A 80 5.51 19.36 4.04
C PRO A 80 6.19 18.59 5.18
N ASN A 81 5.50 17.57 5.66
CA ASN A 81 5.98 16.75 6.77
C ASN A 81 5.83 15.27 6.43
N PHE A 82 6.96 14.63 6.13
CA PHE A 82 7.00 13.21 5.79
C PHE A 82 6.37 12.34 6.90
N VAL A 83 6.62 12.66 8.16
CA VAL A 83 6.15 11.85 9.31
C VAL A 83 4.63 11.87 9.40
N GLU A 84 4.00 13.04 9.23
CA GLU A 84 2.54 13.17 9.22
C GLU A 84 1.90 12.43 8.06
N VAL A 85 2.48 12.55 6.86
CA VAL A 85 1.96 11.86 5.67
C VAL A 85 2.13 10.35 5.79
N ALA A 86 3.28 9.87 6.26
CA ALA A 86 3.49 8.45 6.50
C ALA A 86 2.50 7.89 7.53
N TRP A 87 2.30 8.59 8.62
CA TRP A 87 1.30 8.23 9.64
C TRP A 87 -0.11 8.17 9.06
N LEU A 88 -0.52 9.23 8.34
CA LEU A 88 -1.84 9.28 7.69
C LEU A 88 -2.09 8.10 6.78
N LEU A 89 -1.12 7.75 5.92
CA LEU A 89 -1.27 6.65 4.98
C LEU A 89 -1.37 5.29 5.68
N ILE A 90 -0.58 5.08 6.74
CA ILE A 90 -0.53 3.82 7.49
C ILE A 90 -1.76 3.66 8.39
N PHE A 91 -2.08 4.69 9.18
CA PHE A 91 -3.10 4.60 10.24
C PHE A 91 -4.46 5.22 9.87
N GLY A 92 -4.56 5.91 8.73
CA GLY A 92 -5.84 6.43 8.19
C GLY A 92 -6.30 7.75 8.78
N LYS A 93 -5.54 8.35 9.70
CA LYS A 93 -5.81 9.65 10.34
C LYS A 93 -4.52 10.46 10.49
N LEU A 94 -4.61 11.77 10.62
CA LEU A 94 -3.47 12.59 11.01
C LEU A 94 -3.06 12.26 12.46
N PRO A 95 -1.75 12.29 12.79
CA PRO A 95 -1.28 12.00 14.14
C PRO A 95 -1.65 13.12 15.12
N GLU A 96 -1.95 12.74 16.36
CA GLU A 96 -1.89 13.67 17.48
C GLU A 96 -0.43 14.00 17.81
N GLN A 97 -0.16 15.09 18.57
CA GLN A 97 1.21 15.50 18.88
C GLN A 97 2.03 14.39 19.55
N SER A 98 1.43 13.66 20.47
CA SER A 98 2.10 12.53 21.15
C SER A 98 2.40 11.34 20.23
N GLU A 99 1.51 11.06 19.25
CA GLU A 99 1.70 10.04 18.23
C GLU A 99 2.82 10.46 17.28
N TYR A 100 2.81 11.71 16.85
CA TYR A 100 3.84 12.29 16.00
C TYR A 100 5.23 12.22 16.65
N ASP A 101 5.35 12.69 17.89
CA ASP A 101 6.62 12.72 18.63
C ASP A 101 7.18 11.30 18.78
N ARG A 102 6.34 10.35 19.22
CA ARG A 102 6.72 8.94 19.38
C ARG A 102 7.18 8.30 18.08
N PHE A 103 6.43 8.51 17.00
CA PHE A 103 6.76 7.94 15.70
C PHE A 103 8.03 8.56 15.10
N SER A 104 8.18 9.89 15.22
CA SER A 104 9.38 10.63 14.79
C SER A 104 10.63 10.17 15.55
N GLU A 105 10.52 9.97 16.86
CA GLU A 105 11.58 9.42 17.69
C GLU A 105 11.95 8.00 17.25
N ALA A 106 10.95 7.14 17.03
CA ALA A 106 11.15 5.77 16.56
C ALA A 106 11.86 5.72 15.21
N LEU A 107 11.51 6.61 14.27
CA LEU A 107 12.18 6.75 12.97
C LEU A 107 13.66 7.13 13.11
N THR A 108 14.01 7.90 14.13
CA THR A 108 15.39 8.32 14.40
C THR A 108 16.21 7.20 15.03
N TYR A 109 15.72 6.60 16.11
CA TYR A 109 16.47 5.59 16.86
C TYR A 109 16.59 4.23 16.18
N ARG A 110 15.70 3.91 15.25
CA ARG A 110 15.70 2.60 14.56
C ARG A 110 16.43 2.60 13.21
N ALA A 111 17.12 3.69 12.88
CA ALA A 111 17.78 3.86 11.58
C ALA A 111 19.01 2.94 11.38
N ASN A 112 19.69 2.53 12.45
CA ASN A 112 20.90 1.72 12.35
C ASN A 112 20.59 0.33 11.78
N ILE A 113 21.42 -0.12 10.84
CA ILE A 113 21.40 -1.49 10.32
C ILE A 113 22.45 -2.34 11.06
N ASP A 114 22.24 -3.65 11.05
CA ASP A 114 23.20 -4.60 11.62
C ASP A 114 24.53 -4.55 10.85
N GLU A 115 25.66 -4.69 11.56
CA GLU A 115 27.00 -4.67 10.96
C GLU A 115 27.16 -5.78 9.91
N SER A 116 26.60 -6.96 10.15
CA SER A 116 26.63 -8.07 9.20
C SER A 116 25.88 -7.76 7.89
N MET A 117 24.88 -6.88 7.90
CA MET A 117 24.24 -6.42 6.68
C MET A 117 25.16 -5.55 5.82
N THR A 118 26.09 -4.82 6.44
CA THR A 118 27.10 -4.03 5.71
C THR A 118 28.02 -4.93 4.87
N HIS A 119 28.34 -6.13 5.37
CA HIS A 119 29.10 -7.12 4.59
C HIS A 119 28.31 -7.62 3.37
N ASN A 120 26.99 -7.76 3.49
CA ASN A 120 26.17 -8.14 2.33
C ASN A 120 26.21 -7.09 1.23
N LEU A 121 26.23 -5.80 1.58
CA LEU A 121 26.41 -4.69 0.61
C LEU A 121 27.73 -4.80 -0.14
N GLN A 122 28.81 -5.15 0.54
CA GLN A 122 30.14 -5.30 -0.06
C GLN A 122 30.23 -6.47 -1.05
N GLY A 123 29.33 -7.45 -0.94
CA GLY A 123 29.26 -8.61 -1.84
C GLY A 123 28.65 -8.31 -3.21
N PHE A 124 27.98 -7.18 -3.39
CA PHE A 124 27.39 -6.84 -4.69
C PHE A 124 28.45 -6.31 -5.67
N PRO A 125 28.34 -6.67 -6.97
CA PRO A 125 29.19 -6.08 -7.99
C PRO A 125 28.96 -4.56 -8.09
N ARG A 126 30.02 -3.79 -8.33
CA ARG A 126 29.90 -2.32 -8.51
C ARG A 126 29.02 -1.89 -9.68
N SER A 127 28.81 -2.78 -10.64
CA SER A 127 27.94 -2.58 -11.81
C SER A 127 26.48 -2.97 -11.55
N ALA A 128 26.14 -3.48 -10.38
CA ALA A 128 24.77 -3.89 -10.08
C ALA A 128 23.80 -2.69 -10.06
N PRO A 129 22.59 -2.81 -10.60
CA PRO A 129 21.59 -1.76 -10.53
C PRO A 129 21.25 -1.41 -9.08
N PRO A 130 21.22 -0.12 -8.68
CA PRO A 130 20.94 0.29 -7.31
C PRO A 130 19.62 -0.26 -6.75
N MET A 131 18.57 -0.31 -7.57
CA MET A 131 17.27 -0.83 -7.14
C MET A 131 17.29 -2.34 -6.85
N ALA A 132 18.13 -3.11 -7.57
CA ALA A 132 18.31 -4.54 -7.28
C ALA A 132 19.00 -4.75 -5.93
N ILE A 133 20.02 -3.95 -5.63
CA ILE A 133 20.71 -3.96 -4.33
C ILE A 133 19.73 -3.58 -3.21
N LEU A 134 19.00 -2.47 -3.39
CA LEU A 134 18.02 -2.00 -2.41
C LEU A 134 16.97 -3.08 -2.12
N SER A 135 16.39 -3.68 -3.16
CA SER A 135 15.41 -4.77 -3.01
C SER A 135 15.98 -5.96 -2.25
N ALA A 136 17.19 -6.42 -2.60
CA ALA A 136 17.84 -7.52 -1.92
C ALA A 136 18.10 -7.23 -0.44
N MET A 137 18.58 -6.02 -0.13
CA MET A 137 18.87 -5.59 1.25
C MET A 137 17.62 -5.44 2.09
N ILE A 138 16.51 -4.92 1.53
CA ILE A 138 15.22 -4.82 2.24
C ILE A 138 14.68 -6.22 2.55
N ASN A 139 14.74 -7.15 1.58
CA ASN A 139 14.35 -8.53 1.83
C ASN A 139 15.21 -9.20 2.92
N ALA A 140 16.52 -8.94 2.92
CA ALA A 140 17.44 -9.47 3.92
C ALA A 140 17.13 -8.99 5.34
N LEU A 141 16.49 -7.81 5.51
CA LEU A 141 16.09 -7.29 6.83
C LEU A 141 15.24 -8.30 7.61
N SER A 142 14.39 -9.08 6.94
CA SER A 142 13.55 -10.08 7.60
C SER A 142 14.34 -11.22 8.27
N CYS A 143 15.61 -11.45 7.87
CA CYS A 143 16.49 -12.41 8.49
C CYS A 143 17.06 -11.91 9.83
N PHE A 144 17.26 -10.58 9.94
CA PHE A 144 17.79 -9.93 11.14
C PHE A 144 16.68 -9.47 12.08
N HIS A 145 15.47 -9.26 11.53
CA HIS A 145 14.31 -8.72 12.23
C HIS A 145 13.08 -9.60 12.01
N PRO A 146 12.96 -10.74 12.71
CA PRO A 146 11.83 -11.66 12.53
C PRO A 146 10.47 -11.04 12.84
N GLU A 147 10.42 -9.95 13.60
CA GLU A 147 9.22 -9.15 13.87
C GLU A 147 8.59 -8.54 12.62
N PHE A 148 9.31 -8.39 11.50
CA PHE A 148 8.71 -7.96 10.22
C PHE A 148 7.65 -8.93 9.67
N ARG A 149 7.52 -10.11 10.24
CA ARG A 149 6.43 -11.04 9.92
C ARG A 149 5.12 -10.71 10.62
N LYS A 150 5.12 -9.76 11.54
CA LYS A 150 3.95 -9.36 12.36
C LYS A 150 3.25 -8.11 11.83
N VAL A 151 3.31 -7.85 10.53
CA VAL A 151 2.66 -6.69 9.90
C VAL A 151 1.14 -6.72 10.01
N ASP A 152 0.56 -7.89 10.20
CA ASP A 152 -0.88 -8.07 10.37
C ASP A 152 -1.34 -7.90 11.83
N ASP A 153 -0.41 -7.70 12.77
CA ASP A 153 -0.70 -7.43 14.17
C ASP A 153 -0.81 -5.91 14.38
N PRO A 154 -1.99 -5.36 14.70
CA PRO A 154 -2.19 -3.92 14.88
C PRO A 154 -1.29 -3.33 15.97
N ASP A 155 -1.00 -4.09 17.04
CA ASP A 155 -0.18 -3.63 18.16
C ASP A 155 1.31 -3.53 17.79
N GLU A 156 1.75 -4.31 16.81
CA GLU A 156 3.14 -4.31 16.32
C GLU A 156 3.34 -3.42 15.08
N LEU A 157 2.27 -3.06 14.37
CA LEU A 157 2.31 -2.36 13.07
C LEU A 157 3.13 -1.07 13.13
N GLU A 158 2.93 -0.23 14.16
CA GLU A 158 3.67 1.03 14.32
C GLU A 158 5.18 0.78 14.44
N ALA A 159 5.56 -0.18 15.27
CA ALA A 159 6.97 -0.50 15.51
C ALA A 159 7.65 -1.10 14.27
N VAL A 160 6.94 -1.94 13.54
CA VAL A 160 7.41 -2.55 12.28
C VAL A 160 7.54 -1.50 11.18
N ALA A 161 6.53 -0.65 11.01
CA ALA A 161 6.54 0.42 10.02
C ALA A 161 7.68 1.43 10.26
N ALA A 162 7.83 1.91 11.51
CA ALA A 162 8.91 2.82 11.88
C ALA A 162 10.29 2.21 11.61
N ARG A 163 10.48 0.93 11.95
CA ARG A 163 11.74 0.22 11.74
C ARG A 163 12.06 0.05 10.25
N LEU A 164 11.07 -0.34 9.44
CA LEU A 164 11.25 -0.52 8.01
C LEU A 164 11.60 0.80 7.31
N ILE A 165 10.82 1.85 7.54
CA ILE A 165 11.04 3.18 6.96
C ILE A 165 12.42 3.73 7.32
N SER A 166 12.82 3.62 8.60
CA SER A 166 14.12 4.10 9.07
C SER A 166 15.29 3.39 8.40
N LYS A 167 15.20 2.05 8.29
CA LYS A 167 16.31 1.24 7.73
C LYS A 167 16.42 1.38 6.22
N ILE A 168 15.32 1.55 5.49
CA ILE A 168 15.34 1.84 4.05
C ILE A 168 16.18 3.09 3.78
N ARG A 169 15.99 4.15 4.55
CA ARG A 169 16.78 5.40 4.41
C ARG A 169 18.27 5.19 4.62
N THR A 170 18.66 4.28 5.50
CA THR A 170 20.07 3.99 5.79
C THR A 170 20.70 3.08 4.73
N ILE A 171 19.90 2.19 4.12
CA ILE A 171 20.36 1.27 3.08
C ILE A 171 20.51 1.99 1.73
N ALA A 172 19.63 2.93 1.41
CA ALA A 172 19.64 3.71 0.16
C ALA A 172 20.75 4.74 0.09
#